data_c6f8beea1422aedd4657f9eca3957f93
#
_entry.id   c6f8beea1422aedd4657f9eca3957f93
#
_cell.length_a   1.000
_cell.length_b   1.000
_cell.length_c   1.000
_cell.angle_alpha   90.00
_cell.angle_beta   90.00
_cell.angle_gamma   90.00
#
_symmetry.space_group_name_H-M   'P 1'
#
loop_
_entity.id
_entity.type
_entity.pdbx_description
1 polymer ?
#
loop_
_entity_poly.entity_id
_entity_poly.type
_entity_poly.pdbx_seq_one_letter_code
_entity_poly.pdbx_strand_id
1 'polypeptide(L)'
;GKYICITNVHTTVMAYEDDNYKNIQNKAALILPDGNPLSSLSRKKGFKEAKRVTGPDLMHEIFKISEEKGYKHYFYGSTEDTLSQLNIKLKERYPKLNIIGMYSPAFKSNVSLENEKKIKEINASNPDFIWIGLGAPKQEIWMSLHEGKLNGVMIGVGAGFDYFADKIKRAPMWMQKYSLEWLYR
;
A
#
# COMPACT_ATOMS: atom_id res chain seq x y z
N GLY A 1 -1.40 13.63 7.84
CA GLY A 1 -2.16 12.43 7.45
C GLY A 1 -1.96 11.27 8.37
N LYS A 2 -2.81 10.30 8.25
CA LYS A 2 -2.74 9.00 8.93
C LYS A 2 -2.22 7.94 7.98
N TYR A 3 -1.96 6.73 8.47
CA TYR A 3 -1.53 5.63 7.61
C TYR A 3 -2.33 4.35 7.84
N ILE A 4 -2.37 3.51 6.80
CA ILE A 4 -3.06 2.22 6.75
C ILE A 4 -2.02 1.14 6.43
N CYS A 5 -2.00 0.08 7.23
CA CYS A 5 -1.18 -1.09 7.00
C CYS A 5 -1.99 -2.22 6.39
N ILE A 6 -1.43 -2.89 5.39
CA ILE A 6 -1.97 -4.13 4.82
C ILE A 6 -1.07 -5.26 5.32
N THR A 7 -1.60 -6.06 6.25
CA THR A 7 -0.82 -7.02 7.05
C THR A 7 -1.10 -8.45 6.61
N ASN A 8 -0.05 -9.21 6.34
CA ASN A 8 -0.11 -10.64 6.03
C ASN A 8 0.60 -11.48 7.11
N VAL A 9 0.67 -12.80 6.94
CA VAL A 9 1.32 -13.70 7.91
C VAL A 9 2.77 -13.31 8.15
N HIS A 10 3.53 -12.97 7.09
CA HIS A 10 4.94 -12.59 7.22
C HIS A 10 5.10 -11.34 8.10
N THR A 11 4.36 -10.26 7.81
CA THR A 11 4.42 -9.04 8.60
C THR A 11 3.87 -9.21 10.02
N THR A 12 2.96 -10.18 10.23
CA THR A 12 2.48 -10.55 11.57
C THR A 12 3.59 -11.23 12.39
N VAL A 13 4.34 -12.14 11.77
CA VAL A 13 5.51 -12.78 12.42
C VAL A 13 6.57 -11.73 12.76
N MET A 14 6.90 -10.83 11.82
CA MET A 14 7.82 -9.73 12.10
C MET A 14 7.37 -8.87 13.29
N ALA A 15 6.07 -8.57 13.40
CA ALA A 15 5.52 -7.83 14.53
C ALA A 15 5.53 -8.64 15.84
N TYR A 16 5.54 -9.96 15.77
CA TYR A 16 5.72 -10.81 16.95
C TYR A 16 7.17 -10.81 17.44
N GLU A 17 8.15 -10.73 16.52
CA GLU A 17 9.59 -10.77 16.81
C GLU A 17 10.16 -9.38 17.15
N ASP A 18 9.54 -8.28 16.71
CA ASP A 18 9.99 -6.89 16.91
C ASP A 18 8.87 -6.02 17.48
N ASP A 19 8.98 -5.66 18.77
CA ASP A 19 8.02 -4.81 19.45
C ASP A 19 7.94 -3.40 18.87
N ASN A 20 9.02 -2.85 18.28
CA ASN A 20 8.98 -1.56 17.61
C ASN A 20 8.10 -1.64 16.37
N TYR A 21 8.30 -2.67 15.53
CA TYR A 21 7.48 -2.88 14.34
C TYR A 21 6.01 -3.16 14.69
N LYS A 22 5.76 -3.93 15.74
CA LYS A 22 4.41 -4.16 16.31
C LYS A 22 3.75 -2.84 16.72
N ASN A 23 4.48 -1.97 17.42
CA ASN A 23 3.97 -0.65 17.82
C ASN A 23 3.65 0.23 16.61
N ILE A 24 4.46 0.19 15.55
CA ILE A 24 4.18 0.90 14.30
C ILE A 24 2.86 0.39 13.70
N GLN A 25 2.67 -0.91 13.59
CA GLN A 25 1.41 -1.46 13.07
C GLN A 25 0.21 -1.09 13.95
N ASN A 26 0.33 -1.22 15.28
CA ASN A 26 -0.77 -0.93 16.20
C ASN A 26 -1.16 0.56 16.26
N LYS A 27 -0.29 1.48 15.89
CA LYS A 27 -0.57 2.92 15.76
C LYS A 27 -1.25 3.29 14.44
N ALA A 28 -1.26 2.40 13.45
CA ALA A 28 -1.94 2.65 12.19
C ALA A 28 -3.41 2.98 12.40
N ALA A 29 -3.95 3.91 11.62
CA ALA A 29 -5.37 4.26 11.66
C ALA A 29 -6.26 3.06 11.30
N LEU A 30 -5.74 2.14 10.46
CA LEU A 30 -6.43 0.91 10.08
C LEU A 30 -5.40 -0.16 9.73
N ILE A 31 -5.69 -1.40 10.13
CA ILE A 31 -4.94 -2.60 9.76
C ILE A 31 -5.87 -3.52 8.96
N LEU A 32 -5.50 -3.80 7.71
CA LEU A 32 -6.28 -4.63 6.80
C LEU A 32 -5.63 -6.01 6.66
N PRO A 33 -6.37 -7.12 6.86
CA PRO A 33 -5.82 -8.46 6.77
C PRO A 33 -5.64 -8.88 5.31
N ASP A 34 -4.39 -9.02 4.84
CA ASP A 34 -4.08 -9.63 3.56
C ASP A 34 -3.82 -11.13 3.74
N GLY A 35 -4.65 -11.89 3.11
CA GLY A 35 -4.58 -13.35 3.16
C GLY A 35 -5.66 -13.99 4.03
N ASN A 36 -6.08 -15.18 3.57
CA ASN A 36 -7.13 -15.94 4.22
C ASN A 36 -6.80 -16.40 5.65
N PRO A 37 -5.53 -16.73 6.01
CA PRO A 37 -5.22 -17.11 7.38
C PRO A 37 -5.59 -16.02 8.40
N LEU A 38 -5.24 -14.76 8.13
CA LEU A 38 -5.53 -13.65 9.04
C LEU A 38 -7.02 -13.32 9.10
N SER A 39 -7.70 -13.24 7.95
CA SER A 39 -9.14 -12.98 7.93
C SER A 39 -9.95 -14.11 8.59
N SER A 40 -9.52 -15.37 8.42
CA SER A 40 -10.13 -16.52 9.08
C SER A 40 -9.92 -16.50 10.60
N LEU A 41 -8.69 -16.18 11.05
CA LEU A 41 -8.38 -16.04 12.47
C LEU A 41 -9.18 -14.89 13.09
N SER A 42 -9.29 -13.75 12.39
CA SER A 42 -10.09 -12.60 12.83
C SER A 42 -11.55 -13.01 13.06
N ARG A 43 -12.14 -13.74 12.11
CA ARG A 43 -13.52 -14.26 12.28
C ARG A 43 -13.66 -15.20 13.49
N LYS A 44 -12.70 -16.10 13.70
CA LYS A 44 -12.68 -16.98 14.88
C LYS A 44 -12.55 -16.20 16.19
N LYS A 45 -11.92 -15.03 16.16
CA LYS A 45 -11.78 -14.12 17.33
C LYS A 45 -12.98 -13.20 17.53
N GLY A 46 -14.05 -13.34 16.75
CA GLY A 46 -15.31 -12.60 16.92
C GLY A 46 -15.54 -11.49 15.89
N PHE A 47 -14.59 -11.16 15.03
CA PHE A 47 -14.74 -10.18 13.95
C PHE A 47 -15.42 -10.81 12.72
N LYS A 48 -16.70 -11.11 12.83
CA LYS A 48 -17.45 -11.91 11.84
C LYS A 48 -17.38 -11.36 10.42
N GLU A 49 -17.30 -10.03 10.27
CA GLU A 49 -17.26 -9.33 8.98
C GLU A 49 -15.84 -9.18 8.40
N ALA A 50 -14.81 -9.73 9.07
CA ALA A 50 -13.44 -9.64 8.58
C ALA A 50 -13.28 -10.37 7.23
N LYS A 51 -12.97 -9.61 6.20
CA LYS A 51 -12.70 -10.07 4.83
C LYS A 51 -11.23 -9.88 4.50
N ARG A 52 -10.73 -10.70 3.58
CA ARG A 52 -9.41 -10.49 3.01
C ARG A 52 -9.39 -9.21 2.19
N VAL A 53 -8.37 -8.37 2.40
CA VAL A 53 -8.11 -7.17 1.60
C VAL A 53 -6.65 -7.20 1.16
N THR A 54 -6.41 -7.31 -0.15
CA THR A 54 -5.06 -7.22 -0.71
C THR A 54 -4.74 -5.79 -1.15
N GLY A 55 -3.45 -5.44 -1.24
CA GLY A 55 -3.03 -4.14 -1.76
C GLY A 55 -3.65 -3.82 -3.13
N PRO A 56 -3.48 -4.70 -4.14
CA PRO A 56 -4.07 -4.47 -5.46
C PRO A 56 -5.60 -4.35 -5.48
N ASP A 57 -6.33 -5.13 -4.65
CA ASP A 57 -7.78 -5.05 -4.60
C ASP A 57 -8.24 -3.71 -3.99
N LEU A 58 -7.58 -3.27 -2.91
CA LEU A 58 -7.86 -1.97 -2.31
C LEU A 58 -7.58 -0.81 -3.29
N MET A 59 -6.43 -0.87 -3.99
CA MET A 59 -6.10 0.12 -5.03
C MET A 59 -7.19 0.17 -6.10
N HIS A 60 -7.62 -0.99 -6.61
CA HIS A 60 -8.65 -1.08 -7.65
C HIS A 60 -9.97 -0.42 -7.22
N GLU A 61 -10.46 -0.74 -6.01
CA GLU A 61 -11.73 -0.20 -5.53
C GLU A 61 -11.63 1.32 -5.26
N ILE A 62 -10.52 1.78 -4.68
CA ILE A 62 -10.32 3.23 -4.46
C ILE A 62 -10.20 3.96 -5.80
N PHE A 63 -9.49 3.41 -6.80
CA PHE A 63 -9.36 4.05 -8.12
C PHE A 63 -10.70 4.19 -8.82
N LYS A 64 -11.56 3.17 -8.79
CA LYS A 64 -12.92 3.26 -9.33
C LYS A 64 -13.73 4.39 -8.71
N ILE A 65 -13.75 4.47 -7.38
CA ILE A 65 -14.46 5.51 -6.66
C ILE A 65 -13.87 6.89 -6.98
N SER A 66 -12.54 6.95 -7.15
CA SER A 66 -11.83 8.21 -7.41
C SER A 66 -12.10 8.79 -8.79
N GLU A 67 -12.43 7.96 -9.79
CA GLU A 67 -12.85 8.46 -11.10
C GLU A 67 -14.14 9.30 -11.04
N GLU A 68 -15.02 9.02 -10.06
CA GLU A 68 -16.25 9.77 -9.83
C GLU A 68 -16.05 10.93 -8.85
N LYS A 69 -15.25 10.70 -7.78
CA LYS A 69 -15.05 11.66 -6.69
C LYS A 69 -13.93 12.67 -6.94
N GLY A 70 -13.06 12.41 -7.91
CA GLY A 70 -11.94 13.29 -8.24
C GLY A 70 -10.80 13.27 -7.21
N TYR A 71 -10.70 12.22 -6.38
CA TYR A 71 -9.62 12.11 -5.40
C TYR A 71 -8.24 12.13 -6.07
N LYS A 72 -7.30 12.78 -5.40
CA LYS A 72 -5.93 13.02 -5.87
C LYS A 72 -4.98 11.96 -5.33
N HIS A 73 -4.25 11.31 -6.25
CA HIS A 73 -3.35 10.21 -5.94
C HIS A 73 -1.89 10.60 -6.14
N TYR A 74 -1.06 10.34 -5.13
CA TYR A 74 0.38 10.43 -5.18
C TYR A 74 0.98 9.03 -4.99
N PHE A 75 2.02 8.68 -5.77
CA PHE A 75 2.69 7.38 -5.68
C PHE A 75 4.14 7.58 -5.25
N TYR A 76 4.53 6.90 -4.18
CA TYR A 76 5.86 7.00 -3.59
C TYR A 76 6.49 5.61 -3.45
N GLY A 77 7.68 5.42 -4.01
CA GLY A 77 8.41 4.15 -3.93
C GLY A 77 8.64 3.48 -5.28
N SER A 78 9.14 2.26 -5.24
CA SER A 78 9.51 1.46 -6.42
C SER A 78 10.60 2.14 -7.28
N THR A 79 10.80 1.67 -8.49
CA THR A 79 11.78 2.23 -9.45
C THR A 79 11.11 3.18 -10.42
N GLU A 80 11.88 4.08 -11.02
CA GLU A 80 11.39 5.00 -12.08
C GLU A 80 10.72 4.23 -13.23
N ASP A 81 11.31 3.11 -13.64
CA ASP A 81 10.74 2.26 -14.68
C ASP A 81 9.39 1.67 -14.27
N THR A 82 9.24 1.19 -13.03
CA THR A 82 7.96 0.69 -12.53
C THR A 82 6.92 1.81 -12.46
N LEU A 83 7.29 3.00 -11.99
CA LEU A 83 6.38 4.15 -11.94
C LEU A 83 5.94 4.60 -13.33
N SER A 84 6.85 4.60 -14.31
CA SER A 84 6.52 4.91 -15.70
C SER A 84 5.48 3.94 -16.28
N GLN A 85 5.71 2.62 -16.13
CA GLN A 85 4.77 1.60 -16.58
C GLN A 85 3.43 1.69 -15.81
N LEU A 86 3.49 1.89 -14.50
CA LEU A 86 2.33 2.09 -13.65
C LEU A 86 1.45 3.26 -14.16
N ASN A 87 2.08 4.41 -14.47
CA ASN A 87 1.36 5.58 -14.96
C ASN A 87 0.62 5.29 -16.28
N ILE A 88 1.30 4.61 -17.22
CA ILE A 88 0.70 4.22 -18.51
C ILE A 88 -0.52 3.32 -18.25
N LYS A 89 -0.34 2.26 -17.46
CA LYS A 89 -1.39 1.27 -17.18
C LYS A 89 -2.56 1.82 -16.37
N LEU A 90 -2.29 2.73 -15.45
CA LEU A 90 -3.36 3.40 -14.72
C LEU A 90 -4.19 4.31 -15.64
N LYS A 91 -3.57 5.08 -16.53
CA LYS A 91 -4.30 5.91 -17.50
C LYS A 91 -5.11 5.08 -18.51
N GLU A 92 -4.62 3.91 -18.89
CA GLU A 92 -5.36 2.97 -19.75
C GLU A 92 -6.61 2.42 -19.04
N ARG A 93 -6.48 2.03 -17.74
CA ARG A 93 -7.54 1.35 -16.97
C ARG A 93 -8.50 2.30 -16.28
N TYR A 94 -8.01 3.48 -15.89
CA TYR A 94 -8.73 4.51 -15.13
C TYR A 94 -8.44 5.89 -15.74
N PRO A 95 -9.03 6.21 -16.90
CA PRO A 95 -8.69 7.43 -17.68
C PRO A 95 -9.01 8.73 -16.94
N LYS A 96 -9.92 8.71 -15.96
CA LYS A 96 -10.28 9.88 -15.15
C LYS A 96 -9.55 9.94 -13.80
N LEU A 97 -8.66 9.00 -13.51
CA LEU A 97 -7.91 8.99 -12.26
C LEU A 97 -6.97 10.20 -12.17
N ASN A 98 -7.11 10.97 -11.10
CA ASN A 98 -6.32 12.17 -10.88
C ASN A 98 -4.97 11.83 -10.23
N ILE A 99 -3.96 11.55 -11.06
CA ILE A 99 -2.59 11.26 -10.63
C ILE A 99 -1.82 12.58 -10.58
N ILE A 100 -1.52 13.07 -9.39
CA ILE A 100 -0.89 14.39 -9.16
C ILE A 100 0.62 14.33 -8.96
N GLY A 101 1.19 13.14 -8.79
CA GLY A 101 2.63 12.97 -8.67
C GLY A 101 3.05 11.52 -8.47
N MET A 102 4.29 11.25 -8.88
CA MET A 102 4.98 9.97 -8.67
C MET A 102 6.43 10.27 -8.31
N TYR A 103 6.98 9.52 -7.36
CA TYR A 103 8.36 9.71 -6.94
C TYR A 103 9.03 8.39 -6.57
N SER A 104 10.16 8.12 -7.19
CA SER A 104 11.05 7.01 -6.88
C SER A 104 12.19 7.52 -5.98
N PRO A 105 12.22 7.21 -4.69
CA PRO A 105 13.31 7.62 -3.82
C PRO A 105 14.56 6.82 -4.16
N ALA A 106 15.75 7.44 -3.97
CA ALA A 106 17.00 6.72 -4.08
C ALA A 106 17.00 5.51 -3.11
N PHE A 107 17.48 4.35 -3.60
CA PHE A 107 17.56 3.17 -2.76
C PHE A 107 18.47 3.42 -1.55
N LYS A 108 17.92 3.29 -0.35
CA LYS A 108 18.66 3.38 0.92
C LYS A 108 18.47 2.09 1.70
N SER A 109 19.53 1.61 2.35
CA SER A 109 19.46 0.45 3.25
C SER A 109 18.56 0.74 4.45
N ASN A 110 18.67 1.94 5.01
CA ASN A 110 17.89 2.38 6.16
C ASN A 110 16.77 3.35 5.74
N VAL A 111 15.61 3.14 6.32
CA VAL A 111 14.48 4.06 6.19
C VAL A 111 14.75 5.30 7.04
N SER A 112 14.62 6.47 6.43
CA SER A 112 14.76 7.74 7.12
C SER A 112 13.58 8.66 6.78
N LEU A 113 13.41 9.69 7.61
CA LEU A 113 12.49 10.77 7.30
C LEU A 113 12.93 11.42 5.98
N GLU A 114 11.97 11.68 5.10
CA GLU A 114 12.24 12.48 3.89
C GLU A 114 12.65 13.90 4.26
N ASN A 115 13.40 14.53 3.38
CA ASN A 115 13.81 15.92 3.63
C ASN A 115 12.58 16.84 3.57
N GLU A 116 12.67 17.97 4.27
CA GLU A 116 11.56 18.92 4.37
C GLU A 116 11.09 19.46 3.01
N LYS A 117 12.03 19.59 2.06
CA LYS A 117 11.71 20.06 0.70
C LYS A 117 10.75 19.09 0.01
N LYS A 118 11.02 17.77 0.09
CA LYS A 118 10.17 16.74 -0.52
C LYS A 118 8.82 16.66 0.20
N ILE A 119 8.79 16.76 1.53
CA ILE A 119 7.53 16.81 2.30
C ILE A 119 6.68 18.00 1.86
N LYS A 120 7.28 19.20 1.74
CA LYS A 120 6.59 20.41 1.27
C LYS A 120 6.05 20.23 -0.17
N GLU A 121 6.85 19.63 -1.07
CA GLU A 121 6.46 19.36 -2.45
C GLU A 121 5.24 18.43 -2.52
N ILE A 122 5.27 17.32 -1.78
CA ILE A 122 4.14 16.39 -1.73
C ILE A 122 2.90 17.09 -1.16
N ASN A 123 3.03 17.84 -0.07
CA ASN A 123 1.92 18.55 0.55
C ASN A 123 1.35 19.66 -0.35
N ALA A 124 2.21 20.36 -1.11
CA ALA A 124 1.76 21.39 -2.06
C ALA A 124 0.88 20.81 -3.19
N SER A 125 1.09 19.54 -3.56
CA SER A 125 0.22 18.84 -4.52
C SER A 125 -1.14 18.47 -3.94
N ASN A 126 -1.31 18.56 -2.62
CA ASN A 126 -2.53 18.29 -1.87
C ASN A 126 -3.17 16.92 -2.17
N PRO A 127 -2.46 15.80 -1.91
CA PRO A 127 -2.95 14.46 -2.15
C PRO A 127 -4.06 14.08 -1.16
N ASP A 128 -5.07 13.32 -1.64
CA ASP A 128 -6.01 12.61 -0.77
C ASP A 128 -5.42 11.26 -0.34
N PHE A 129 -4.77 10.56 -1.29
CA PHE A 129 -4.12 9.28 -1.05
C PHE A 129 -2.65 9.31 -1.48
N ILE A 130 -1.79 8.76 -0.62
CA ILE A 130 -0.36 8.56 -0.90
C ILE A 130 -0.10 7.05 -0.84
N TRP A 131 0.11 6.46 -2.00
CA TRP A 131 0.41 5.03 -2.14
C TRP A 131 1.89 4.77 -1.92
N ILE A 132 2.23 3.83 -1.03
CA ILE A 132 3.61 3.53 -0.66
C ILE A 132 3.99 2.14 -1.15
N GLY A 133 4.94 2.11 -2.10
CA GLY A 133 5.48 0.89 -2.71
C GLY A 133 6.94 0.65 -2.35
N LEU A 134 7.28 0.60 -1.05
CA LEU A 134 8.65 0.34 -0.56
C LEU A 134 8.86 -1.11 -0.11
N GLY A 135 7.77 -1.87 0.05
CA GLY A 135 7.79 -3.20 0.63
C GLY A 135 7.92 -3.19 2.16
N ALA A 136 7.41 -4.25 2.81
CA ALA A 136 7.53 -4.43 4.25
C ALA A 136 8.96 -4.86 4.63
N PRO A 137 9.49 -4.44 5.79
CA PRO A 137 8.91 -3.52 6.78
C PRO A 137 9.12 -2.04 6.45
N LYS A 138 9.85 -1.73 5.37
CA LYS A 138 10.29 -0.35 5.07
C LYS A 138 9.13 0.61 4.91
N GLN A 139 8.04 0.18 4.27
CA GLN A 139 6.88 1.04 4.04
C GLN A 139 6.16 1.41 5.34
N GLU A 140 5.99 0.49 6.28
CA GLU A 140 5.35 0.77 7.56
C GLU A 140 6.19 1.71 8.41
N ILE A 141 7.51 1.49 8.46
CA ILE A 141 8.46 2.37 9.16
C ILE A 141 8.41 3.78 8.53
N TRP A 142 8.46 3.87 7.21
CA TRP A 142 8.41 5.15 6.51
C TRP A 142 7.10 5.90 6.78
N MET A 143 5.96 5.23 6.68
CA MET A 143 4.66 5.84 6.95
C MET A 143 4.55 6.34 8.38
N SER A 144 5.04 5.58 9.35
CA SER A 144 5.08 5.98 10.76
C SER A 144 5.93 7.24 11.00
N LEU A 145 7.10 7.36 10.35
CA LEU A 145 7.96 8.54 10.44
C LEU A 145 7.31 9.81 9.84
N HIS A 146 6.39 9.63 8.88
CA HIS A 146 5.73 10.72 8.16
C HIS A 146 4.30 10.98 8.66
N GLU A 147 3.83 10.26 9.67
CA GLU A 147 2.54 10.50 10.29
C GLU A 147 2.45 11.94 10.82
N GLY A 148 1.36 12.63 10.48
CA GLY A 148 1.17 14.05 10.84
C GLY A 148 1.97 15.05 10.01
N LYS A 149 2.95 14.61 9.20
CA LYS A 149 3.79 15.49 8.35
C LYS A 149 3.28 15.58 6.91
N LEU A 150 2.69 14.52 6.40
CA LEU A 150 2.05 14.47 5.09
C LEU A 150 0.53 14.64 5.25
N ASN A 151 -0.13 15.34 4.31
CA ASN A 151 -1.55 15.68 4.41
C ASN A 151 -2.47 14.52 4.02
N GLY A 152 -2.11 13.73 3.01
CA GLY A 152 -2.90 12.61 2.50
C GLY A 152 -2.87 11.37 3.39
N VAL A 153 -3.80 10.44 3.16
CA VAL A 153 -3.79 9.12 3.77
C VAL A 153 -2.73 8.26 3.11
N MET A 154 -1.73 7.80 3.88
CA MET A 154 -0.68 6.92 3.39
C MET A 154 -1.14 5.46 3.44
N ILE A 155 -0.93 4.69 2.37
CA ILE A 155 -1.33 3.28 2.28
C ILE A 155 -0.16 2.44 1.77
N GLY A 156 0.33 1.51 2.59
CA GLY A 156 1.40 0.59 2.22
C GLY A 156 0.86 -0.57 1.38
N VAL A 157 1.21 -0.61 0.10
CA VAL A 157 0.69 -1.61 -0.86
C VAL A 157 1.75 -2.57 -1.38
N GLY A 158 3.03 -2.35 -1.03
CA GLY A 158 4.13 -3.23 -1.43
C GLY A 158 4.18 -3.47 -2.94
N ALA A 159 4.08 -4.74 -3.35
CA ALA A 159 4.09 -5.15 -4.76
C ALA A 159 2.85 -4.72 -5.56
N GLY A 160 1.93 -3.95 -4.98
CA GLY A 160 0.76 -3.44 -5.69
C GLY A 160 1.12 -2.65 -6.95
N PHE A 161 2.24 -1.90 -6.91
CA PHE A 161 2.73 -1.16 -8.08
C PHE A 161 3.15 -2.10 -9.22
N ASP A 162 3.85 -3.18 -8.90
CA ASP A 162 4.31 -4.16 -9.89
C ASP A 162 3.13 -4.91 -10.56
N TYR A 163 2.06 -5.17 -9.80
CA TYR A 163 0.83 -5.75 -10.34
C TYR A 163 0.14 -4.79 -11.32
N PHE A 164 -0.01 -3.51 -10.96
CA PHE A 164 -0.65 -2.53 -11.83
C PHE A 164 0.23 -2.13 -13.03
N ALA A 165 1.56 -2.24 -12.90
CA ALA A 165 2.52 -2.07 -13.99
C ALA A 165 2.64 -3.30 -14.91
N ASP A 166 1.84 -4.35 -14.68
CA ASP A 166 1.88 -5.65 -15.40
C ASP A 166 3.23 -6.38 -15.34
N LYS A 167 4.10 -6.01 -14.37
CA LYS A 167 5.40 -6.68 -14.15
C LYS A 167 5.25 -8.03 -13.45
N ILE A 168 4.24 -8.18 -12.61
CA ILE A 168 3.92 -9.40 -11.88
C ILE A 168 2.49 -9.81 -12.20
N LYS A 169 2.30 -11.06 -12.63
CA LYS A 169 0.96 -11.64 -12.83
C LYS A 169 0.39 -12.11 -11.51
N ARG A 170 -0.89 -11.84 -11.29
CA ARG A 170 -1.62 -12.43 -10.16
C ARG A 170 -1.90 -13.91 -10.43
N ALA A 171 -1.90 -14.68 -9.37
CA ALA A 171 -2.38 -16.06 -9.43
C ALA A 171 -3.83 -16.10 -9.99
N PRO A 172 -4.21 -17.14 -10.73
CA PRO A 172 -5.58 -17.32 -11.21
C PRO A 172 -6.61 -17.21 -10.07
N MET A 173 -7.81 -16.72 -10.37
CA MET A 173 -8.86 -16.46 -9.37
C MET A 173 -9.19 -17.68 -8.49
N TRP A 174 -9.16 -18.89 -9.06
CA TRP A 174 -9.39 -20.11 -8.28
C TRP A 174 -8.30 -20.35 -7.23
N MET A 175 -7.02 -20.09 -7.57
CA MET A 175 -5.91 -20.18 -6.60
C MET A 175 -6.04 -19.13 -5.50
N GLN A 176 -6.44 -17.92 -5.84
CA GLN A 176 -6.71 -16.86 -4.87
C GLN A 176 -7.84 -17.28 -3.91
N LYS A 177 -8.93 -17.85 -4.45
CA LYS A 177 -10.08 -18.33 -3.66
C LYS A 177 -9.70 -19.44 -2.66
N TYR A 178 -8.81 -20.34 -3.05
CA TYR A 178 -8.35 -21.45 -2.20
C TYR A 178 -7.07 -21.18 -1.42
N SER A 179 -6.57 -19.94 -1.40
CA SER A 179 -5.32 -19.55 -0.69
C SER A 179 -4.06 -20.24 -1.19
N LEU A 180 -4.04 -20.60 -2.47
CA LEU A 180 -2.94 -21.29 -3.13
C LEU A 180 -2.00 -20.32 -3.89
N GLU A 181 -2.10 -19.01 -3.67
CA GLU A 181 -1.27 -18.00 -4.36
C GLU A 181 0.23 -18.19 -4.11
N TRP A 182 0.59 -18.74 -2.96
CA TRP A 182 1.98 -19.05 -2.61
C TRP A 182 2.62 -20.11 -3.52
N LEU A 183 1.82 -20.98 -4.13
CA LEU A 183 2.29 -21.98 -5.12
C LEU A 183 2.56 -21.36 -6.50
N TYR A 184 2.02 -20.17 -6.76
CA TYR A 184 2.13 -19.51 -8.06
C TYR A 184 3.36 -18.61 -8.16
N ARG A 185 3.98 -18.28 -7.03
CA ARG A 185 5.17 -17.40 -6.93
C ARG A 185 6.47 -18.24 -7.02
#